data_6ac801fb0c5e7ed04dc75bace02afc64
#
_entry.id   6ac801fb0c5e7ed04dc75bace02afc64
#
_cell.length_a   1.000
_cell.length_b   1.000
_cell.length_c   1.000
_cell.angle_alpha   90.00
_cell.angle_beta   90.00
_cell.angle_gamma   90.00
#
_symmetry.space_group_name_H-M   'P 1'
#
loop_
_entity.id
_entity.type
_entity.pdbx_description
1 polymer ?
#
loop_
_entity_poly.entity_id
_entity_poly.type
_entity_poly.pdbx_seq_one_letter_code
_entity_poly.pdbx_strand_id
1 'polypeptide(L)'
;MAPAKVNLTLEVLGTRADGYHELASVFATIDLRDRVRVAPWRALDVRIAPAIDAALGDDLASRAVRALADASARPALAHVRVRKRIPVASGLGGGSSDAGAVLRGLARAWRLHGIDLVPVAARVGSDVPFFVSGAAYALVRGRGELVEALPAPEPFWIALVQLRERVPTALVFGAHRAKPSSGERTAKLAKALRDRKVTVAVIRDALQNDLLGAAESIAPAIAEARQTAAGMGIDLAMSGSGPSLFALADDRPHALRIARRLRRAGLHVRVLRLGVAP
;
A
#
# COMPACT_ATOMS: atom_id res chain seq x y z
N MET A 1 -7.56 4.70 -12.60
CA MET A 1 -7.35 3.41 -11.92
C MET A 1 -6.63 3.69 -10.62
N ALA A 2 -6.87 2.87 -9.57
CA ALA A 2 -6.28 3.02 -8.24
C ALA A 2 -5.48 1.73 -7.90
N PRO A 3 -4.14 1.70 -8.11
CA PRO A 3 -3.33 0.49 -7.89
C PRO A 3 -3.14 0.23 -6.39
N ALA A 4 -2.99 -1.03 -6.00
CA ALA A 4 -2.48 -1.41 -4.69
C ALA A 4 -0.97 -1.14 -4.60
N LYS A 5 -0.43 -1.20 -3.38
CA LYS A 5 1.01 -1.18 -3.10
C LYS A 5 1.42 -2.37 -2.24
N VAL A 6 2.69 -2.67 -2.24
CA VAL A 6 3.34 -3.45 -1.20
C VAL A 6 4.48 -2.64 -0.58
N ASN A 7 4.84 -2.98 0.66
CA ASN A 7 6.06 -2.50 1.30
C ASN A 7 7.17 -3.52 1.01
N LEU A 8 8.23 -3.10 0.34
CA LEU A 8 9.44 -3.94 0.18
C LEU A 8 10.28 -3.90 1.44
N THR A 9 10.33 -2.73 2.08
CA THR A 9 10.84 -2.55 3.44
C THR A 9 9.81 -1.79 4.25
N LEU A 10 9.76 -2.04 5.56
CA LEU A 10 9.05 -1.23 6.53
C LEU A 10 9.84 -1.27 7.84
N GLU A 11 10.58 -0.21 8.12
CA GLU A 11 11.37 -0.04 9.33
C GLU A 11 10.73 1.03 10.22
N VAL A 12 10.55 0.70 11.51
CA VAL A 12 10.04 1.61 12.54
C VAL A 12 11.24 2.23 13.25
N LEU A 13 11.48 3.52 13.01
CA LEU A 13 12.66 4.24 13.50
C LEU A 13 12.47 4.80 14.91
N GLY A 14 11.24 4.84 15.40
CA GLY A 14 10.91 5.35 16.73
C GLY A 14 9.48 5.80 16.85
N THR A 15 9.15 6.37 18.00
CA THR A 15 7.85 6.99 18.28
C THR A 15 8.01 8.50 18.30
N ARG A 16 7.13 9.20 17.60
CA ARG A 16 7.10 10.67 17.49
C ARG A 16 6.38 11.30 18.70
N ALA A 17 6.59 12.57 18.92
CA ALA A 17 5.91 13.32 19.98
C ALA A 17 4.38 13.39 19.79
N ASP A 18 3.89 13.23 18.54
CA ASP A 18 2.48 13.21 18.20
C ASP A 18 1.83 11.81 18.41
N GLY A 19 2.58 10.84 18.95
CA GLY A 19 2.12 9.47 19.20
C GLY A 19 2.16 8.54 18.00
N TYR A 20 2.49 9.05 16.80
CA TYR A 20 2.72 8.23 15.62
C TYR A 20 4.14 7.63 15.62
N HIS A 21 4.35 6.65 14.77
CA HIS A 21 5.67 6.08 14.54
C HIS A 21 6.40 6.82 13.41
N GLU A 22 7.70 7.04 13.60
CA GLU A 22 8.59 7.48 12.53
C GLU A 22 8.98 6.26 11.70
N LEU A 23 8.76 6.30 10.40
CA LEU A 23 8.91 5.16 9.49
C LEU A 23 9.95 5.46 8.40
N ALA A 24 10.59 4.39 7.94
CA ALA A 24 11.26 4.35 6.64
C ALA A 24 10.79 3.11 5.88
N SER A 25 10.38 3.30 4.63
CA SER A 25 9.82 2.21 3.81
C SER A 25 10.07 2.46 2.32
N VAL A 26 10.31 1.41 1.57
CA VAL A 26 10.20 1.46 0.10
C VAL A 26 8.86 0.87 -0.30
N PHE A 27 8.01 1.71 -0.89
CA PHE A 27 6.75 1.29 -1.48
C PHE A 27 6.93 0.92 -2.94
N ALA A 28 6.18 -0.07 -3.40
CA ALA A 28 6.05 -0.38 -4.81
C ALA A 28 4.58 -0.67 -5.16
N THR A 29 4.10 -0.13 -6.29
CA THR A 29 2.76 -0.44 -6.80
C THR A 29 2.69 -1.86 -7.36
N ILE A 30 1.49 -2.43 -7.36
CA ILE A 30 1.19 -3.72 -8.01
C ILE A 30 -0.01 -3.58 -8.95
N ASP A 31 -0.15 -4.47 -9.93
CA ASP A 31 -1.22 -4.42 -10.93
C ASP A 31 -2.58 -4.96 -10.46
N LEU A 32 -2.78 -5.06 -9.15
CA LEU A 32 -4.09 -5.19 -8.53
C LEU A 32 -4.70 -3.79 -8.35
N ARG A 33 -5.84 -3.52 -8.98
CA ARG A 33 -6.36 -2.14 -9.06
C ARG A 33 -7.86 -2.07 -8.78
N ASP A 34 -8.27 -1.05 -8.03
CA ASP A 34 -9.65 -0.61 -7.97
C ASP A 34 -9.99 0.31 -9.16
N ARG A 35 -11.27 0.39 -9.47
CA ARG A 35 -11.76 1.33 -10.49
C ARG A 35 -12.47 2.48 -9.80
N VAL A 36 -11.93 3.68 -9.94
CA VAL A 36 -12.51 4.92 -9.42
C VAL A 36 -13.02 5.76 -10.59
N ARG A 37 -14.25 6.24 -10.48
CA ARG A 37 -14.86 7.21 -11.38
C ARG A 37 -15.30 8.40 -10.56
N VAL A 38 -15.02 9.60 -11.03
CA VAL A 38 -15.40 10.85 -10.38
C VAL A 38 -16.03 11.80 -11.39
N ALA A 39 -17.01 12.58 -10.95
CA ALA A 39 -17.62 13.65 -11.74
C ALA A 39 -18.08 14.77 -10.80
N PRO A 40 -18.11 16.05 -11.26
CA PRO A 40 -18.86 17.09 -10.58
C PRO A 40 -20.33 16.68 -10.44
N TRP A 41 -20.94 17.01 -9.29
CA TRP A 41 -22.33 16.66 -9.01
C TRP A 41 -22.99 17.75 -8.17
N ARG A 42 -24.31 17.64 -7.94
CA ARG A 42 -25.09 18.60 -7.13
C ARG A 42 -24.99 18.36 -5.61
N ALA A 43 -24.41 17.25 -5.18
CA ALA A 43 -24.22 16.87 -3.78
C ALA A 43 -23.00 15.94 -3.67
N LEU A 44 -22.50 15.71 -2.45
CA LEU A 44 -21.52 14.66 -2.22
C LEU A 44 -22.24 13.29 -2.20
N ASP A 45 -21.98 12.48 -3.22
CA ASP A 45 -22.49 11.11 -3.37
C ASP A 45 -21.33 10.15 -3.62
N VAL A 46 -20.95 9.37 -2.61
CA VAL A 46 -19.85 8.39 -2.69
C VAL A 46 -20.44 6.98 -2.57
N ARG A 47 -20.17 6.15 -3.58
CA ARG A 47 -20.64 4.76 -3.64
C ARG A 47 -19.46 3.82 -3.83
N ILE A 48 -19.32 2.87 -2.90
CA ILE A 48 -18.27 1.85 -2.90
C ILE A 48 -18.93 0.48 -3.05
N ALA A 49 -18.48 -0.31 -4.02
CA ALA A 49 -19.00 -1.65 -4.29
C ALA A 49 -17.86 -2.70 -4.41
N PRO A 50 -17.94 -3.85 -3.71
CA PRO A 50 -18.93 -4.13 -2.67
C PRO A 50 -18.84 -3.12 -1.52
N ALA A 51 -19.93 -2.96 -0.77
CA ALA A 51 -19.97 -2.06 0.38
C ALA A 51 -18.87 -2.45 1.39
N ILE A 52 -18.20 -1.44 1.92
CA ILE A 52 -17.26 -1.62 3.03
C ILE A 52 -18.02 -1.52 4.35
N ASP A 53 -17.56 -2.29 5.33
CA ASP A 53 -18.12 -2.24 6.68
C ASP A 53 -17.88 -0.85 7.28
N ALA A 54 -18.95 -0.22 7.77
CA ALA A 54 -18.88 1.09 8.43
C ALA A 54 -17.98 1.07 9.69
N ALA A 55 -17.82 -0.09 10.33
CA ALA A 55 -16.91 -0.26 11.46
C ALA A 55 -15.42 -0.07 11.09
N LEU A 56 -15.08 -0.07 9.81
CA LEU A 56 -13.71 0.19 9.32
C LEU A 56 -13.37 1.69 9.18
N GLY A 57 -14.26 2.58 9.65
CA GLY A 57 -14.05 4.02 9.70
C GLY A 57 -14.53 4.77 8.47
N ASP A 58 -14.36 6.11 8.52
CA ASP A 58 -14.71 7.01 7.42
C ASP A 58 -14.02 6.59 6.13
N ASP A 59 -14.80 6.55 5.06
CA ASP A 59 -14.23 6.25 3.76
C ASP A 59 -13.29 7.39 3.32
N LEU A 60 -12.06 7.01 2.98
CA LEU A 60 -11.03 7.96 2.57
C LEU A 60 -11.39 8.68 1.26
N ALA A 61 -12.29 8.13 0.45
CA ALA A 61 -12.76 8.77 -0.77
C ALA A 61 -13.63 10.00 -0.47
N SER A 62 -14.56 9.91 0.49
CA SER A 62 -15.33 11.07 0.97
C SER A 62 -14.43 12.13 1.60
N ARG A 63 -13.47 11.71 2.43
CA ARG A 63 -12.47 12.61 3.04
C ARG A 63 -11.64 13.33 1.97
N ALA A 64 -11.24 12.62 0.90
CA ALA A 64 -10.50 13.22 -0.21
C ALA A 64 -11.30 14.31 -0.94
N VAL A 65 -12.60 14.09 -1.17
CA VAL A 65 -13.46 15.11 -1.78
C VAL A 65 -13.51 16.37 -0.90
N ARG A 66 -13.79 16.20 0.41
CA ARG A 66 -13.87 17.33 1.34
C ARG A 66 -12.52 18.06 1.44
N ALA A 67 -11.42 17.34 1.60
CA ALA A 67 -10.09 17.94 1.72
C ALA A 67 -9.68 18.74 0.47
N LEU A 68 -10.05 18.27 -0.73
CA LEU A 68 -9.80 19.01 -1.97
C LEU A 68 -10.73 20.24 -2.11
N ALA A 69 -12.00 20.10 -1.72
CA ALA A 69 -12.96 21.19 -1.71
C ALA A 69 -12.47 22.34 -0.81
N ASP A 70 -12.06 22.01 0.42
CA ASP A 70 -11.50 22.98 1.37
C ASP A 70 -10.24 23.66 0.81
N ALA A 71 -9.31 22.87 0.26
CA ALA A 71 -8.06 23.41 -0.29
C ALA A 71 -8.25 24.30 -1.52
N SER A 72 -9.37 24.17 -2.21
CA SER A 72 -9.71 24.95 -3.41
C SER A 72 -10.83 25.98 -3.18
N ALA A 73 -11.26 26.19 -1.92
CA ALA A 73 -12.38 27.06 -1.56
C ALA A 73 -13.66 26.78 -2.37
N ARG A 74 -13.97 25.50 -2.61
CA ARG A 74 -15.13 25.05 -3.38
C ARG A 74 -16.07 24.20 -2.53
N PRO A 75 -17.36 24.13 -2.87
CA PRO A 75 -18.25 23.18 -2.21
C PRO A 75 -17.88 21.74 -2.60
N ALA A 76 -18.04 20.81 -1.66
CA ALA A 76 -17.74 19.37 -1.82
C ALA A 76 -18.82 18.67 -2.68
N LEU A 77 -19.00 19.10 -3.91
CA LEU A 77 -20.04 18.64 -4.84
C LEU A 77 -19.45 17.66 -5.85
N ALA A 78 -19.52 16.37 -5.55
CA ALA A 78 -18.95 15.32 -6.38
C ALA A 78 -19.74 14.02 -6.32
N HIS A 79 -19.80 13.30 -7.44
CA HIS A 79 -20.20 11.91 -7.51
C HIS A 79 -18.96 11.03 -7.66
N VAL A 80 -18.78 10.07 -6.74
CA VAL A 80 -17.64 9.14 -6.71
C VAL A 80 -18.18 7.71 -6.74
N ARG A 81 -17.67 6.90 -7.65
CA ARG A 81 -17.93 5.45 -7.67
C ARG A 81 -16.62 4.69 -7.59
N VAL A 82 -16.52 3.84 -6.58
CA VAL A 82 -15.38 2.94 -6.36
C VAL A 82 -15.84 1.50 -6.54
N ARG A 83 -15.21 0.77 -7.47
CA ARG A 83 -15.37 -0.68 -7.59
C ARG A 83 -14.13 -1.35 -7.05
N LYS A 84 -14.27 -1.98 -5.88
CA LYS A 84 -13.19 -2.64 -5.13
C LYS A 84 -12.78 -3.97 -5.76
N ARG A 85 -11.48 -4.18 -5.83
CA ARG A 85 -10.80 -5.44 -6.12
C ARG A 85 -9.65 -5.67 -5.14
N ILE A 86 -9.13 -4.57 -4.54
CA ILE A 86 -8.13 -4.59 -3.48
C ILE A 86 -8.88 -4.91 -2.19
N PRO A 87 -8.51 -5.98 -1.47
CA PRO A 87 -9.14 -6.32 -0.20
C PRO A 87 -9.01 -5.18 0.81
N VAL A 88 -10.04 -4.98 1.62
CA VAL A 88 -10.05 -3.97 2.67
C VAL A 88 -9.25 -4.47 3.86
N ALA A 89 -8.56 -3.57 4.57
CA ALA A 89 -7.73 -3.87 5.74
C ALA A 89 -6.69 -4.99 5.49
N SER A 90 -6.03 -4.95 4.34
CA SER A 90 -5.12 -6.00 3.86
C SER A 90 -3.64 -5.61 3.81
N GLY A 91 -3.27 -4.40 4.28
CA GLY A 91 -1.88 -3.90 4.15
C GLY A 91 -1.49 -3.42 2.75
N LEU A 92 -2.44 -3.42 1.79
CA LEU A 92 -2.19 -3.10 0.37
C LEU A 92 -2.52 -1.65 -0.01
N GLY A 93 -2.92 -0.80 0.95
CA GLY A 93 -3.17 0.63 0.73
C GLY A 93 -4.39 0.96 -0.13
N GLY A 94 -5.38 0.03 -0.26
CA GLY A 94 -6.50 0.18 -1.18
C GLY A 94 -7.34 1.44 -0.96
N GLY A 95 -7.69 1.77 0.28
CA GLY A 95 -8.45 2.99 0.61
C GLY A 95 -7.67 4.27 0.28
N SER A 96 -6.38 4.29 0.60
CA SER A 96 -5.50 5.42 0.28
C SER A 96 -5.31 5.59 -1.23
N SER A 97 -5.26 4.48 -1.97
CA SER A 97 -5.20 4.50 -3.44
C SER A 97 -6.48 5.06 -4.05
N ASP A 98 -7.65 4.66 -3.52
CA ASP A 98 -8.93 5.22 -3.95
C ASP A 98 -8.98 6.72 -3.71
N ALA A 99 -8.58 7.18 -2.52
CA ALA A 99 -8.50 8.59 -2.17
C ALA A 99 -7.55 9.37 -3.10
N GLY A 100 -6.36 8.84 -3.36
CA GLY A 100 -5.42 9.44 -4.31
C GLY A 100 -5.99 9.56 -5.73
N ALA A 101 -6.71 8.53 -6.18
CA ALA A 101 -7.41 8.56 -7.47
C ALA A 101 -8.55 9.59 -7.50
N VAL A 102 -9.28 9.75 -6.40
CA VAL A 102 -10.33 10.78 -6.24
C VAL A 102 -9.70 12.17 -6.33
N LEU A 103 -8.63 12.45 -5.57
CA LEU A 103 -7.94 13.74 -5.58
C LEU A 103 -7.48 14.12 -7.00
N ARG A 104 -6.75 13.23 -7.68
CA ARG A 104 -6.29 13.48 -9.06
C ARG A 104 -7.44 13.65 -10.05
N GLY A 105 -8.48 12.81 -9.92
CA GLY A 105 -9.63 12.83 -10.81
C GLY A 105 -10.47 14.10 -10.67
N LEU A 106 -10.75 14.52 -9.42
CA LEU A 106 -11.51 15.72 -9.14
C LEU A 106 -10.72 17.00 -9.43
N ALA A 107 -9.42 17.06 -9.13
CA ALA A 107 -8.58 18.21 -9.50
C ALA A 107 -8.67 18.47 -11.01
N ARG A 108 -8.61 17.41 -11.82
CA ARG A 108 -8.80 17.51 -13.28
C ARG A 108 -10.23 17.94 -13.63
N ALA A 109 -11.26 17.31 -13.07
CA ALA A 109 -12.66 17.57 -13.38
C ALA A 109 -13.09 18.97 -12.94
N TRP A 110 -12.56 19.49 -11.85
CA TRP A 110 -12.77 20.85 -11.35
C TRP A 110 -11.84 21.89 -11.99
N ARG A 111 -10.95 21.48 -12.91
CA ARG A 111 -9.97 22.33 -13.60
C ARG A 111 -9.09 23.12 -12.61
N LEU A 112 -8.61 22.46 -11.58
CA LEU A 112 -7.71 23.02 -10.56
C LEU A 112 -6.26 22.97 -11.08
N HIS A 113 -5.90 23.94 -11.91
CA HIS A 113 -4.55 24.05 -12.44
C HIS A 113 -3.60 24.56 -11.36
N GLY A 114 -2.45 23.92 -11.21
CA GLY A 114 -1.39 24.36 -10.29
C GLY A 114 -1.61 24.02 -8.81
N ILE A 115 -2.69 23.32 -8.43
CA ILE A 115 -2.87 22.88 -7.04
C ILE A 115 -1.86 21.79 -6.69
N ASP A 116 -1.11 21.96 -5.61
CA ASP A 116 -0.29 20.88 -5.05
C ASP A 116 -1.19 19.93 -4.27
N LEU A 117 -1.32 18.70 -4.78
CA LEU A 117 -2.15 17.66 -4.16
C LEU A 117 -1.46 16.94 -3.00
N VAL A 118 -0.13 17.06 -2.83
CA VAL A 118 0.60 16.33 -1.78
C VAL A 118 0.18 16.79 -0.39
N PRO A 119 0.14 18.09 -0.05
CA PRO A 119 -0.35 18.54 1.25
C PRO A 119 -1.82 18.19 1.50
N VAL A 120 -2.66 18.21 0.45
CA VAL A 120 -4.07 17.79 0.54
C VAL A 120 -4.16 16.30 0.86
N ALA A 121 -3.38 15.48 0.18
CA ALA A 121 -3.31 14.03 0.38
C ALA A 121 -2.87 13.65 1.80
N ALA A 122 -1.87 14.35 2.36
CA ALA A 122 -1.35 14.13 3.71
C ALA A 122 -2.41 14.36 4.81
N ARG A 123 -3.39 15.25 4.57
CA ARG A 123 -4.53 15.45 5.49
C ARG A 123 -5.56 14.32 5.40
N VAL A 124 -5.62 13.60 4.29
CA VAL A 124 -6.57 12.49 4.09
C VAL A 124 -6.07 11.21 4.73
N GLY A 125 -4.80 10.87 4.55
CA GLY A 125 -4.19 9.68 5.15
C GLY A 125 -2.71 9.53 4.79
N SER A 126 -1.97 8.80 5.61
CA SER A 126 -0.51 8.67 5.53
C SER A 126 -0.02 8.12 4.18
N ASP A 127 -0.67 7.11 3.61
CA ASP A 127 -0.24 6.51 2.33
C ASP A 127 -0.80 7.27 1.10
N VAL A 128 -1.72 8.24 1.27
CA VAL A 128 -2.37 8.93 0.14
C VAL A 128 -1.38 9.75 -0.69
N PRO A 129 -0.36 10.44 -0.11
CA PRO A 129 0.67 11.14 -0.86
C PRO A 129 1.41 10.25 -1.86
N PHE A 130 1.73 9.00 -1.51
CA PHE A 130 2.33 8.04 -2.44
C PHE A 130 1.45 7.83 -3.67
N PHE A 131 0.15 7.63 -3.49
CA PHE A 131 -0.76 7.40 -4.61
C PHE A 131 -1.04 8.66 -5.44
N VAL A 132 -0.90 9.83 -4.86
CA VAL A 132 -1.02 11.12 -5.57
C VAL A 132 0.24 11.41 -6.39
N SER A 133 1.43 11.04 -5.91
CA SER A 133 2.70 11.26 -6.62
C SER A 133 2.78 10.58 -7.99
N GLY A 134 2.01 9.52 -8.20
CA GLY A 134 2.06 8.73 -9.43
C GLY A 134 3.32 7.88 -9.58
N ALA A 135 4.14 7.75 -8.53
CA ALA A 135 5.33 6.94 -8.56
C ALA A 135 5.01 5.44 -8.55
N ALA A 136 5.76 4.66 -9.33
CA ALA A 136 5.70 3.19 -9.25
C ALA A 136 6.50 2.66 -8.05
N TYR A 137 7.60 3.34 -7.70
CA TYR A 137 8.41 3.12 -6.49
C TYR A 137 8.62 4.43 -5.78
N ALA A 138 8.63 4.41 -4.44
CA ALA A 138 8.97 5.57 -3.64
C ALA A 138 9.66 5.18 -2.33
N LEU A 139 10.59 6.02 -1.89
CA LEU A 139 11.02 6.09 -0.51
C LEU A 139 9.99 6.91 0.26
N VAL A 140 9.43 6.29 1.29
CA VAL A 140 8.39 6.88 2.14
C VAL A 140 8.92 6.97 3.56
N ARG A 141 8.80 8.17 4.16
CA ARG A 141 9.30 8.50 5.50
C ARG A 141 8.24 9.26 6.31
N GLY A 142 8.62 9.65 7.53
CA GLY A 142 7.69 10.25 8.46
C GLY A 142 6.69 9.22 8.99
N ARG A 143 5.43 9.57 9.08
CA ARG A 143 4.34 8.60 9.34
C ARG A 143 3.78 7.96 8.05
N GLY A 144 4.40 8.27 6.86
CA GLY A 144 4.00 7.85 5.52
C GLY A 144 3.78 9.01 4.54
N GLU A 145 3.83 10.26 5.00
CA GLU A 145 3.53 11.45 4.22
C GLU A 145 4.70 12.00 3.41
N LEU A 146 5.93 11.71 3.79
CA LEU A 146 7.13 12.17 3.09
C LEU A 146 7.49 11.20 1.98
N VAL A 147 7.15 11.54 0.76
CA VAL A 147 7.29 10.67 -0.41
C VAL A 147 8.33 11.22 -1.37
N GLU A 148 9.35 10.42 -1.62
CA GLU A 148 10.36 10.66 -2.66
C GLU A 148 10.20 9.60 -3.75
N ALA A 149 9.82 10.01 -4.95
CA ALA A 149 9.72 9.11 -6.09
C ALA A 149 11.08 8.51 -6.45
N LEU A 150 11.13 7.22 -6.68
CA LEU A 150 12.33 6.49 -7.08
C LEU A 150 12.21 6.00 -8.52
N PRO A 151 13.34 5.88 -9.25
CA PRO A 151 13.34 5.30 -10.58
C PRO A 151 12.72 3.90 -10.57
N ALA A 152 11.81 3.65 -11.51
CA ALA A 152 11.22 2.33 -11.67
C ALA A 152 12.15 1.44 -12.52
N PRO A 153 12.57 0.27 -12.04
CA PRO A 153 13.18 -0.75 -12.88
C PRO A 153 12.12 -1.41 -13.77
N GLU A 154 12.56 -2.33 -14.63
CA GLU A 154 11.64 -3.25 -15.30
C GLU A 154 10.76 -3.97 -14.28
N PRO A 155 9.47 -4.16 -14.56
CA PRO A 155 8.54 -4.74 -13.61
C PRO A 155 8.92 -6.16 -13.20
N PHE A 156 9.03 -6.41 -11.91
CA PHE A 156 9.18 -7.74 -11.34
C PHE A 156 7.85 -8.46 -11.18
N TRP A 157 7.89 -9.70 -10.75
CA TRP A 157 6.72 -10.53 -10.49
C TRP A 157 6.64 -10.92 -9.03
N ILE A 158 5.40 -11.03 -8.52
CA ILE A 158 5.13 -11.52 -7.18
C ILE A 158 4.00 -12.55 -7.19
N ALA A 159 4.05 -13.47 -6.24
CA ALA A 159 2.92 -14.29 -5.83
C ALA A 159 2.34 -13.68 -4.55
N LEU A 160 1.21 -12.97 -4.67
CA LEU A 160 0.52 -12.33 -3.55
C LEU A 160 -0.41 -13.32 -2.88
N VAL A 161 -0.18 -13.60 -1.60
CA VAL A 161 -1.06 -14.41 -0.74
C VAL A 161 -2.02 -13.49 -0.01
N GLN A 162 -3.31 -13.79 -0.09
CA GLN A 162 -4.37 -13.04 0.55
C GLN A 162 -5.01 -13.92 1.63
N LEU A 163 -4.87 -13.53 2.88
CA LEU A 163 -5.54 -14.17 4.00
C LEU A 163 -6.95 -13.59 4.17
N ARG A 164 -7.84 -14.32 4.84
CA ARG A 164 -9.23 -13.91 5.06
C ARG A 164 -9.38 -12.94 6.23
N GLU A 165 -8.43 -12.97 7.14
CA GLU A 165 -8.37 -12.13 8.32
C GLU A 165 -8.31 -10.65 7.93
N ARG A 166 -8.88 -9.81 8.79
CA ARG A 166 -8.77 -8.36 8.70
C ARG A 166 -7.99 -7.88 9.90
N VAL A 167 -6.88 -7.22 9.66
CA VAL A 167 -6.01 -6.74 10.72
C VAL A 167 -6.03 -5.21 10.74
N PRO A 168 -6.67 -4.59 11.75
CA PRO A 168 -6.68 -3.15 11.88
C PRO A 168 -5.26 -2.62 12.11
N THR A 169 -4.82 -1.71 11.26
CA THR A 169 -3.46 -1.14 11.29
C THR A 169 -3.09 -0.56 12.65
N ALA A 170 -4.03 0.15 13.30
CA ALA A 170 -3.80 0.75 14.60
C ALA A 170 -3.48 -0.29 15.69
N LEU A 171 -4.10 -1.47 15.65
CA LEU A 171 -3.81 -2.55 16.61
C LEU A 171 -2.39 -3.10 16.43
N VAL A 172 -1.93 -3.25 15.18
CA VAL A 172 -0.58 -3.76 14.90
C VAL A 172 0.49 -2.78 15.36
N PHE A 173 0.34 -1.49 15.03
CA PHE A 173 1.24 -0.45 15.54
C PHE A 173 1.19 -0.34 17.07
N GLY A 174 0.00 -0.43 17.67
CA GLY A 174 -0.16 -0.43 19.12
C GLY A 174 0.44 -1.64 19.84
N ALA A 175 0.57 -2.78 19.14
CA ALA A 175 1.19 -3.99 19.67
C ALA A 175 2.71 -4.08 19.38
N HIS A 176 3.23 -3.23 18.51
CA HIS A 176 4.66 -3.22 18.18
C HIS A 176 5.51 -2.82 19.40
N ARG A 177 6.48 -3.65 19.77
CA ARG A 177 7.35 -3.48 20.95
C ARG A 177 8.83 -3.67 20.63
N ALA A 178 9.17 -3.86 19.35
CA ALA A 178 10.57 -4.02 18.96
C ALA A 178 11.35 -2.71 19.18
N LYS A 179 12.68 -2.86 19.33
CA LYS A 179 13.57 -1.71 19.33
C LYS A 179 13.50 -0.98 18.00
N PRO A 180 13.69 0.34 17.98
CA PRO A 180 13.77 1.10 16.74
C PRO A 180 14.82 0.53 15.79
N SER A 181 14.45 0.40 14.52
CA SER A 181 15.36 0.04 13.44
C SER A 181 16.22 1.21 13.02
N SER A 182 17.35 0.93 12.36
CA SER A 182 18.29 1.98 11.89
C SER A 182 17.84 2.67 10.59
N GLY A 183 16.90 2.08 9.84
CA GLY A 183 16.53 2.52 8.50
C GLY A 183 17.52 2.10 7.40
N GLU A 184 18.54 1.31 7.75
CA GLU A 184 19.64 0.98 6.83
C GLU A 184 19.18 0.13 5.63
N ARG A 185 18.29 -0.84 5.84
CA ARG A 185 17.79 -1.69 4.75
C ARG A 185 16.99 -0.88 3.74
N THR A 186 16.14 0.01 4.23
CA THR A 186 15.38 0.95 3.39
C THR A 186 16.30 1.87 2.62
N ALA A 187 17.32 2.44 3.28
CA ALA A 187 18.30 3.33 2.64
C ALA A 187 19.12 2.62 1.55
N LYS A 188 19.57 1.37 1.80
CA LYS A 188 20.29 0.55 0.81
C LYS A 188 19.42 0.25 -0.40
N LEU A 189 18.17 -0.16 -0.22
CA LEU A 189 17.26 -0.45 -1.33
C LEU A 189 16.92 0.82 -2.12
N ALA A 190 16.64 1.94 -1.43
CA ALA A 190 16.40 3.22 -2.09
C ALA A 190 17.61 3.69 -2.92
N LYS A 191 18.83 3.51 -2.39
CA LYS A 191 20.07 3.79 -3.13
C LYS A 191 20.19 2.89 -4.37
N ALA A 192 19.97 1.59 -4.26
CA ALA A 192 20.03 0.66 -5.40
C ALA A 192 19.04 1.04 -6.51
N LEU A 193 17.83 1.50 -6.14
CA LEU A 193 16.82 2.00 -7.08
C LEU A 193 17.28 3.30 -7.76
N ARG A 194 17.85 4.27 -7.03
CA ARG A 194 18.41 5.51 -7.61
C ARG A 194 19.55 5.22 -8.58
N ASP A 195 20.43 4.29 -8.23
CA ASP A 195 21.58 3.89 -9.03
C ASP A 195 21.19 2.97 -10.22
N ARG A 196 19.89 2.60 -10.34
CA ARG A 196 19.36 1.65 -11.33
C ARG A 196 20.07 0.28 -11.30
N LYS A 197 20.54 -0.14 -10.12
CA LYS A 197 21.26 -1.41 -9.88
C LYS A 197 20.41 -2.39 -9.07
N VAL A 198 19.10 -2.42 -9.34
CA VAL A 198 18.18 -3.28 -8.61
C VAL A 198 17.88 -4.56 -9.40
N THR A 199 17.97 -5.69 -8.71
CA THR A 199 17.58 -7.02 -9.18
C THR A 199 16.61 -7.63 -8.17
N VAL A 200 15.98 -8.75 -8.53
CA VAL A 200 15.13 -9.50 -7.58
C VAL A 200 15.92 -9.91 -6.34
N ALA A 201 17.21 -10.31 -6.49
CA ALA A 201 18.09 -10.66 -5.38
C ALA A 201 18.28 -9.47 -4.43
N VAL A 202 18.60 -8.28 -4.96
CA VAL A 202 18.78 -7.05 -4.16
C VAL A 202 17.50 -6.69 -3.40
N ILE A 203 16.33 -6.84 -4.01
CA ILE A 203 15.06 -6.60 -3.31
C ILE A 203 14.86 -7.67 -2.23
N ARG A 204 15.10 -8.95 -2.53
CA ARG A 204 14.93 -10.07 -1.60
C ARG A 204 15.79 -9.89 -0.33
N ASP A 205 17.03 -9.48 -0.48
CA ASP A 205 17.97 -9.26 0.63
C ASP A 205 17.54 -8.05 1.50
N ALA A 206 16.85 -7.09 0.89
CA ALA A 206 16.37 -5.90 1.60
C ALA A 206 15.02 -6.12 2.30
N LEU A 207 14.23 -7.15 1.93
CA LEU A 207 12.90 -7.37 2.50
C LEU A 207 12.93 -7.36 4.03
N GLN A 208 12.16 -6.46 4.62
CA GLN A 208 11.99 -6.36 6.07
C GLN A 208 10.66 -5.71 6.39
N ASN A 209 10.03 -6.17 7.48
CA ASN A 209 8.84 -5.53 8.02
C ASN A 209 8.85 -5.66 9.54
N ASP A 210 9.13 -4.57 10.24
CA ASP A 210 9.23 -4.54 11.70
C ASP A 210 7.90 -4.81 12.40
N LEU A 211 6.79 -4.65 11.69
CA LEU A 211 5.46 -4.93 12.22
C LEU A 211 5.10 -6.42 12.19
N LEU A 212 5.92 -7.28 11.57
CA LEU A 212 5.58 -8.68 11.34
C LEU A 212 5.26 -9.44 12.63
N GLY A 213 6.12 -9.35 13.65
CA GLY A 213 5.88 -10.06 14.91
C GLY A 213 4.61 -9.59 15.63
N ALA A 214 4.32 -8.29 15.58
CA ALA A 214 3.06 -7.75 16.13
C ALA A 214 1.84 -8.22 15.31
N ALA A 215 1.95 -8.28 14.00
CA ALA A 215 0.87 -8.77 13.13
C ALA A 215 0.60 -10.27 13.34
N GLU A 216 1.65 -11.09 13.48
CA GLU A 216 1.55 -12.53 13.78
C GLU A 216 0.90 -12.79 15.15
N SER A 217 1.18 -11.95 16.16
CA SER A 217 0.54 -12.10 17.48
C SER A 217 -0.96 -11.77 17.45
N ILE A 218 -1.39 -10.89 16.55
CA ILE A 218 -2.80 -10.50 16.42
C ILE A 218 -3.56 -11.45 15.48
N ALA A 219 -2.90 -11.91 14.41
CA ALA A 219 -3.47 -12.80 13.41
C ALA A 219 -2.53 -14.00 13.16
N PRO A 220 -2.64 -15.08 13.95
CA PRO A 220 -1.77 -16.25 13.85
C PRO A 220 -1.73 -16.89 12.46
N ALA A 221 -2.79 -16.76 11.66
CA ALA A 221 -2.81 -17.23 10.27
C ALA A 221 -1.68 -16.64 9.41
N ILE A 222 -1.11 -15.47 9.78
CA ILE A 222 0.07 -14.90 9.11
C ILE A 222 1.27 -15.82 9.33
N ALA A 223 1.54 -16.22 10.57
CA ALA A 223 2.63 -17.14 10.91
C ALA A 223 2.42 -18.52 10.29
N GLU A 224 1.21 -19.06 10.33
CA GLU A 224 0.85 -20.35 9.73
C GLU A 224 1.11 -20.37 8.22
N ALA A 225 0.67 -19.33 7.50
CA ALA A 225 0.89 -19.21 6.06
C ALA A 225 2.40 -19.11 5.73
N ARG A 226 3.17 -18.37 6.53
CA ARG A 226 4.61 -18.24 6.36
C ARG A 226 5.34 -19.56 6.65
N GLN A 227 4.98 -20.27 7.71
CA GLN A 227 5.54 -21.60 8.02
C GLN A 227 5.24 -22.61 6.93
N THR A 228 3.99 -22.65 6.45
CA THR A 228 3.57 -23.50 5.33
C THR A 228 4.41 -23.21 4.07
N ALA A 229 4.64 -21.95 3.72
CA ALA A 229 5.46 -21.56 2.59
C ALA A 229 6.95 -21.92 2.80
N ALA A 230 7.49 -21.66 4.00
CA ALA A 230 8.88 -21.97 4.35
C ALA A 230 9.17 -23.48 4.26
N GLY A 231 8.24 -24.34 4.65
CA GLY A 231 8.34 -25.80 4.46
C GLY A 231 8.42 -26.23 2.99
N MET A 232 8.09 -25.31 2.07
CA MET A 232 8.27 -25.51 0.62
C MET A 232 9.47 -24.72 0.05
N GLY A 233 10.32 -24.11 0.89
CA GLY A 233 11.42 -23.25 0.46
C GLY A 233 10.94 -21.96 -0.23
N ILE A 234 9.79 -21.41 0.20
CA ILE A 234 9.23 -20.15 -0.31
C ILE A 234 9.18 -19.15 0.83
N ASP A 235 9.93 -18.04 0.69
CA ASP A 235 9.91 -16.95 1.65
C ASP A 235 8.75 -15.99 1.35
N LEU A 236 7.93 -15.70 2.36
CA LEU A 236 6.85 -14.74 2.29
C LEU A 236 7.17 -13.50 3.13
N ALA A 237 7.20 -12.35 2.48
CA ALA A 237 7.27 -11.04 3.12
C ALA A 237 5.85 -10.49 3.35
N MET A 238 5.67 -9.70 4.43
CA MET A 238 4.38 -9.07 4.73
C MET A 238 4.33 -7.64 4.19
N SER A 239 3.19 -7.23 3.65
CA SER A 239 2.94 -5.85 3.22
C SER A 239 2.21 -5.05 4.28
N GLY A 240 2.74 -3.87 4.63
CA GLY A 240 2.15 -2.97 5.63
C GLY A 240 1.97 -3.64 6.98
N SER A 241 0.82 -3.43 7.60
CA SER A 241 0.40 -4.12 8.83
C SER A 241 -0.18 -5.52 8.60
N GLY A 242 -0.08 -6.05 7.37
CA GLY A 242 -0.69 -7.31 7.00
C GLY A 242 -2.21 -7.21 6.74
N PRO A 243 -2.90 -8.35 6.57
CA PRO A 243 -2.35 -9.71 6.59
C PRO A 243 -1.83 -10.20 5.22
N SER A 244 -1.74 -9.34 4.18
CA SER A 244 -1.23 -9.76 2.87
C SER A 244 0.26 -10.10 2.94
N LEU A 245 0.60 -11.25 2.34
CA LEU A 245 1.97 -11.71 2.20
C LEU A 245 2.32 -11.83 0.71
N PHE A 246 3.61 -11.76 0.36
CA PHE A 246 4.03 -11.95 -1.02
C PHE A 246 5.40 -12.63 -1.11
N ALA A 247 5.59 -13.43 -2.16
CA ALA A 247 6.88 -13.95 -2.56
C ALA A 247 7.34 -13.24 -3.83
N LEU A 248 8.62 -12.84 -3.88
CA LEU A 248 9.25 -12.32 -5.09
C LEU A 248 9.57 -13.45 -6.07
N ALA A 249 9.46 -13.16 -7.36
CA ALA A 249 9.79 -14.09 -8.43
C ALA A 249 10.61 -13.40 -9.53
N ASP A 250 11.54 -14.14 -10.12
CA ASP A 250 12.45 -13.62 -11.13
C ASP A 250 11.71 -13.30 -12.44
N ASP A 251 10.68 -14.13 -12.75
CA ASP A 251 9.86 -13.98 -13.94
C ASP A 251 8.42 -14.47 -13.70
N ARG A 252 7.55 -14.32 -14.70
CA ARG A 252 6.16 -14.79 -14.61
C ARG A 252 6.05 -16.32 -14.48
N PRO A 253 6.77 -17.16 -15.23
CA PRO A 253 6.81 -18.60 -15.03
C PRO A 253 7.18 -19.00 -13.60
N HIS A 254 8.18 -18.36 -12.99
CA HIS A 254 8.59 -18.58 -11.60
C HIS A 254 7.44 -18.21 -10.63
N ALA A 255 6.82 -17.04 -10.78
CA ALA A 255 5.67 -16.64 -9.96
C ALA A 255 4.49 -17.62 -10.07
N LEU A 256 4.23 -18.16 -11.26
CA LEU A 256 3.20 -19.18 -11.48
C LEU A 256 3.54 -20.51 -10.79
N ARG A 257 4.82 -20.94 -10.78
CA ARG A 257 5.26 -22.14 -10.03
C ARG A 257 5.06 -21.95 -8.53
N ILE A 258 5.49 -20.82 -7.97
CA ILE A 258 5.26 -20.47 -6.57
C ILE A 258 3.75 -20.50 -6.26
N ALA A 259 2.94 -19.79 -7.04
CA ALA A 259 1.50 -19.70 -6.81
C ALA A 259 0.81 -21.06 -6.86
N ARG A 260 1.22 -21.96 -7.78
CA ARG A 260 0.67 -23.32 -7.88
C ARG A 260 0.96 -24.13 -6.62
N ARG A 261 2.18 -24.06 -6.09
CA ARG A 261 2.59 -24.77 -4.86
C ARG A 261 1.80 -24.27 -3.66
N LEU A 262 1.72 -22.95 -3.48
CA LEU A 262 0.98 -22.34 -2.37
C LEU A 262 -0.53 -22.61 -2.44
N ARG A 263 -1.12 -22.60 -3.65
CA ARG A 263 -2.55 -22.96 -3.83
C ARG A 263 -2.85 -24.42 -3.47
N ARG A 264 -1.93 -25.35 -3.77
CA ARG A 264 -2.06 -26.76 -3.35
C ARG A 264 -2.02 -26.93 -1.83
N ALA A 265 -1.38 -26.00 -1.12
CA ALA A 265 -1.40 -25.94 0.34
C ALA A 265 -2.61 -25.14 0.89
N GLY A 266 -3.61 -24.83 0.07
CA GLY A 266 -4.86 -24.17 0.50
C GLY A 266 -4.79 -22.64 0.55
N LEU A 267 -3.69 -22.00 0.17
CA LEU A 267 -3.56 -20.54 0.21
C LEU A 267 -4.19 -19.90 -1.02
N HIS A 268 -4.86 -18.75 -0.81
CA HIS A 268 -5.38 -17.95 -1.92
C HIS A 268 -4.29 -17.05 -2.50
N VAL A 269 -3.88 -17.30 -3.75
CA VAL A 269 -2.71 -16.65 -4.35
C VAL A 269 -3.04 -16.01 -5.71
N ARG A 270 -2.55 -14.79 -5.92
CA ARG A 270 -2.56 -14.09 -7.21
C ARG A 270 -1.14 -13.86 -7.71
N VAL A 271 -0.92 -14.03 -9.01
CA VAL A 271 0.33 -13.66 -9.66
C VAL A 271 0.16 -12.26 -10.24
N LEU A 272 1.03 -11.34 -9.85
CA LEU A 272 0.91 -9.92 -10.14
C LEU A 272 2.28 -9.34 -10.55
N ARG A 273 2.23 -8.25 -11.31
CA ARG A 273 3.42 -7.43 -11.62
C ARG A 273 3.65 -6.42 -10.52
N LEU A 274 4.91 -6.25 -10.15
CA LEU A 274 5.41 -5.28 -9.19
C LEU A 274 6.06 -4.10 -9.92
N GLY A 275 5.84 -2.88 -9.46
CA GLY A 275 6.45 -1.70 -10.06
C GLY A 275 5.74 -1.23 -11.33
N VAL A 276 4.44 -1.32 -11.38
CA VAL A 276 3.64 -0.89 -12.53
C VAL A 276 3.22 0.58 -12.39
N ALA A 277 3.24 1.32 -13.50
CA ALA A 277 2.74 2.69 -13.51
C ALA A 277 1.28 2.77 -13.05
N PRO A 278 0.91 3.75 -12.21
CA PRO A 278 -0.44 3.94 -11.70
C PRO A 278 -1.51 4.20 -12.76
#